data_c2bbf0958e0ff673acc59115cde83e00
#
_entry.id   c2bbf0958e0ff673acc59115cde83e00
#
_cell.length_a   1.000
_cell.length_b   1.000
_cell.length_c   1.000
_cell.angle_alpha   90.00
_cell.angle_beta   90.00
_cell.angle_gamma   90.00
#
_symmetry.space_group_name_H-M   'P 1'
#
loop_
_entity.id
_entity.type
_entity.pdbx_description
1 polymer ?
#
loop_
_entity_poly.entity_id
_entity_poly.type
_entity_poly.pdbx_seq_one_letter_code
_entity_poly.pdbx_strand_id
1 'polypeptide(L)'
;MGKGLTDLFGRVHKDFRISVTDRCNFRCQYCMPEEGLDWLKREELLSFEEITRITKILVENYGINSVRLTGGEPTLRANLSDLISMLSKLPIEIALTTNGISLDKNAHNFRSAGLHRVNISIDSLKAERFKEITLRDD
;
A
#
# COMPACT_ATOMS: atom_id res chain seq x y z
N MET A 1 23.03 9.10 14.15
CA MET A 1 21.90 9.21 13.20
C MET A 1 22.42 9.21 11.78
N GLY A 2 21.84 8.39 10.93
CA GLY A 2 22.18 8.34 9.51
C GLY A 2 21.78 9.64 8.79
N LYS A 3 22.40 9.89 7.65
CA LYS A 3 22.01 10.99 6.77
C LYS A 3 20.62 10.70 6.21
N GLY A 4 19.69 11.65 6.32
CA GLY A 4 18.37 11.54 5.68
C GLY A 4 18.49 11.41 4.16
N LEU A 5 17.49 10.78 3.53
CA LEU A 5 17.39 10.72 2.08
C LEU A 5 17.03 12.10 1.55
N THR A 6 17.97 12.76 0.94
CA THR A 6 17.82 14.12 0.41
C THR A 6 17.87 14.09 -1.12
N ASP A 7 16.89 14.70 -1.77
CA ASP A 7 16.87 14.82 -3.22
C ASP A 7 17.74 16.01 -3.73
N LEU A 8 17.80 16.15 -5.05
CA LEU A 8 18.57 17.21 -5.70
C LEU A 8 18.06 18.63 -5.38
N PHE A 9 16.84 18.75 -4.85
CA PHE A 9 16.23 20.02 -4.45
C PHE A 9 16.40 20.31 -2.94
N GLY A 10 17.14 19.49 -2.22
CA GLY A 10 17.36 19.63 -0.78
C GLY A 10 16.21 19.16 0.12
N ARG A 11 15.21 18.46 -0.43
CA ARG A 11 14.10 17.94 0.36
C ARG A 11 14.49 16.64 1.03
N VAL A 12 14.23 16.54 2.32
CA VAL A 12 14.47 15.31 3.10
C VAL A 12 13.23 14.44 3.07
N HIS A 13 13.37 13.23 2.53
CA HIS A 13 12.27 12.26 2.45
C HIS A 13 12.19 11.43 3.73
N LYS A 14 11.02 11.42 4.34
CA LYS A 14 10.71 10.64 5.57
C LYS A 14 9.64 9.57 5.35
N ASP A 15 8.99 9.60 4.20
CA ASP A 15 7.96 8.65 3.81
C ASP A 15 8.52 7.59 2.88
N PHE A 16 8.15 6.35 3.14
CA PHE A 16 8.47 5.22 2.28
C PHE A 16 7.19 4.58 1.76
N ARG A 17 7.03 4.56 0.45
CA ARG A 17 5.89 3.96 -0.21
C ARG A 17 6.26 2.58 -0.72
N ILE A 18 5.45 1.59 -0.38
CA ILE A 18 5.66 0.19 -0.75
C ILE A 18 4.49 -0.31 -1.57
N SER A 19 4.73 -0.71 -2.82
CA SER A 19 3.77 -1.47 -3.61
C SER A 19 3.90 -2.94 -3.23
N VAL A 20 2.88 -3.49 -2.56
CA VAL A 20 2.90 -4.87 -2.06
C VAL A 20 2.36 -5.89 -3.06
N THR A 21 1.72 -5.42 -4.11
CA THR A 21 1.19 -6.22 -5.21
C THR A 21 0.93 -5.36 -6.43
N ASP A 22 1.02 -5.94 -7.61
CA ASP A 22 0.61 -5.32 -8.87
C ASP A 22 -0.88 -5.57 -9.19
N ARG A 23 -1.51 -6.54 -8.52
CA ARG A 23 -2.90 -6.94 -8.76
C ARG A 23 -3.89 -5.90 -8.26
N CYS A 24 -4.96 -5.69 -9.04
CA CYS A 24 -6.07 -4.83 -8.68
C CYS A 24 -7.39 -5.48 -9.12
N ASN A 25 -8.43 -5.31 -8.31
CA ASN A 25 -9.79 -5.75 -8.63
C ASN A 25 -10.60 -4.71 -9.42
N PHE A 26 -10.04 -3.52 -9.66
CA PHE A 26 -10.58 -2.51 -10.55
C PHE A 26 -9.82 -2.47 -11.88
N ARG A 27 -10.46 -1.86 -12.90
CA ARG A 27 -9.89 -1.58 -14.22
C ARG A 27 -10.07 -0.11 -14.57
N CYS A 28 -9.64 0.77 -13.66
CA CYS A 28 -9.80 2.20 -13.82
C CYS A 28 -9.21 2.66 -15.16
N GLN A 29 -9.97 3.40 -15.93
CA GLN A 29 -9.62 3.83 -17.30
C GLN A 29 -8.28 4.58 -17.37
N TYR A 30 -7.93 5.31 -16.31
CA TYR A 30 -6.70 6.10 -16.23
C TYR A 30 -5.49 5.30 -15.67
N CYS A 31 -5.70 4.08 -15.22
CA CYS A 31 -4.69 3.31 -14.48
C CYS A 31 -4.26 2.04 -15.20
N MET A 32 -5.20 1.32 -15.81
CA MET A 32 -4.99 -0.05 -16.28
C MET A 32 -5.89 -0.37 -17.46
N PRO A 33 -5.43 -1.15 -18.48
CA PRO A 33 -6.27 -1.65 -19.55
C PRO A 33 -7.43 -2.49 -19.00
N GLU A 34 -8.57 -2.50 -19.73
CA GLU A 34 -9.76 -3.26 -19.34
C GLU A 34 -9.48 -4.76 -19.21
N GLU A 35 -8.68 -5.32 -20.12
CA GLU A 35 -8.22 -6.70 -20.11
C GLU A 35 -7.26 -7.02 -18.97
N GLY A 36 -6.72 -5.99 -18.30
CA GLY A 36 -5.72 -6.12 -17.26
C GLY A 36 -4.30 -6.19 -17.79
N LEU A 37 -3.38 -6.57 -16.93
CA LEU A 37 -1.95 -6.69 -17.22
C LEU A 37 -1.49 -8.12 -16.91
N ASP A 38 -0.34 -8.49 -17.46
CA ASP A 38 0.36 -9.69 -17.04
C ASP A 38 0.89 -9.48 -15.62
N TRP A 39 0.30 -10.23 -14.68
CA TRP A 39 0.66 -10.10 -13.28
C TRP A 39 2.00 -10.77 -12.97
N LEU A 40 2.75 -10.14 -12.09
CA LEU A 40 3.95 -10.75 -11.53
C LEU A 40 3.61 -12.08 -10.86
N LYS A 41 4.49 -13.05 -11.00
CA LYS A 41 4.39 -14.31 -10.26
C LYS A 41 4.67 -14.06 -8.79
N ARG A 42 4.14 -14.95 -7.94
CA ARG A 42 4.32 -14.81 -6.49
C ARG A 42 5.81 -14.76 -6.08
N GLU A 43 6.65 -15.50 -6.78
CA GLU A 43 8.09 -15.55 -6.53
C GLU A 43 8.82 -14.26 -6.89
N GLU A 44 8.22 -13.42 -7.71
CA GLU A 44 8.77 -12.13 -8.12
C GLU A 44 8.41 -11.00 -7.16
N LEU A 45 7.47 -11.24 -6.24
CA LEU A 45 7.11 -10.29 -5.19
C LEU A 45 8.03 -10.47 -3.99
N LEU A 46 8.40 -9.35 -3.37
CA LEU A 46 9.13 -9.40 -2.10
C LEU A 46 8.30 -10.09 -1.02
N SER A 47 8.94 -10.91 -0.21
CA SER A 47 8.33 -11.47 0.99
C SER A 47 8.10 -10.40 2.06
N PHE A 48 7.26 -10.67 3.03
CA PHE A 48 7.02 -9.74 4.13
C PHE A 48 8.28 -9.52 4.98
N GLU A 49 9.13 -10.54 5.10
CA GLU A 49 10.42 -10.48 5.78
C GLU A 49 11.38 -9.54 5.03
N GLU A 50 11.45 -9.65 3.71
CA GLU A 50 12.28 -8.77 2.88
C GLU A 50 11.81 -7.32 2.94
N ILE A 51 10.49 -7.08 2.84
CA ILE A 51 9.88 -5.75 2.98
C ILE A 51 10.22 -5.16 4.35
N THR A 52 10.05 -5.94 5.41
CA THR A 52 10.34 -5.50 6.78
C THR A 52 11.82 -5.20 6.97
N ARG A 53 12.70 -6.01 6.42
CA ARG A 53 14.14 -5.80 6.46
C ARG A 53 14.56 -4.50 5.77
N ILE A 54 14.07 -4.28 4.56
CA ILE A 54 14.36 -3.03 3.81
C ILE A 54 13.85 -1.82 4.60
N THR A 55 12.62 -1.90 5.10
CA THR A 55 12.00 -0.83 5.89
C THR A 55 12.82 -0.52 7.14
N LYS A 56 13.25 -1.55 7.87
CA LYS A 56 14.10 -1.40 9.06
C LYS A 56 15.40 -0.67 8.73
N ILE A 57 16.07 -1.04 7.65
CA ILE A 57 17.30 -0.38 7.21
C ILE A 57 17.06 1.11 6.93
N LEU A 58 15.97 1.43 6.25
CA LEU A 58 15.59 2.81 5.93
C LEU A 58 15.26 3.63 7.18
N VAL A 59 14.59 3.03 8.14
CA VAL A 59 14.26 3.67 9.43
C VAL A 59 15.54 3.96 10.23
N GLU A 60 16.37 2.94 10.41
CA GLU A 60 17.55 3.04 11.28
C GLU A 60 18.67 3.92 10.69
N ASN A 61 18.86 3.88 9.37
CA ASN A 61 19.98 4.55 8.74
C ASN A 61 19.64 5.85 8.01
N TYR A 62 18.38 6.05 7.62
CA TYR A 62 17.98 7.18 6.78
C TYR A 62 16.83 8.02 7.36
N GLY A 63 16.33 7.69 8.55
CA GLY A 63 15.35 8.50 9.25
C GLY A 63 13.95 8.44 8.67
N ILE A 64 13.61 7.39 7.92
CA ILE A 64 12.22 7.13 7.50
C ILE A 64 11.37 6.89 8.75
N ASN A 65 10.24 7.58 8.85
CA ASN A 65 9.33 7.50 10.00
C ASN A 65 7.87 7.26 9.61
N SER A 66 7.61 7.11 8.33
CA SER A 66 6.27 6.82 7.80
C SER A 66 6.37 5.83 6.65
N VAL A 67 5.46 4.86 6.62
CA VAL A 67 5.34 3.87 5.55
C VAL A 67 3.92 3.88 5.04
N ARG A 68 3.78 3.87 3.72
CA ARG A 68 2.49 3.75 3.05
C ARG A 68 2.44 2.49 2.21
N LEU A 69 1.57 1.58 2.59
CA LEU A 69 1.29 0.37 1.82
C LEU A 69 0.31 0.70 0.70
N THR A 70 0.69 0.33 -0.50
CA THR A 70 -0.06 0.58 -1.73
C THR A 70 0.17 -0.58 -2.70
N GLY A 71 -0.15 -0.40 -3.97
CA GLY A 71 0.05 -1.40 -5.01
C GLY A 71 -0.89 -1.14 -6.16
N GLY A 72 -1.36 -2.19 -6.80
CA GLY A 72 -2.65 -2.20 -7.45
C GLY A 72 -3.71 -1.98 -6.36
N GLU A 73 -4.25 -3.05 -5.81
CA GLU A 73 -5.05 -2.98 -4.57
C GLU A 73 -4.36 -3.80 -3.47
N PRO A 74 -3.76 -3.16 -2.46
CA PRO A 74 -2.93 -3.85 -1.46
C PRO A 74 -3.69 -4.90 -0.65
N THR A 75 -5.00 -4.72 -0.46
CA THR A 75 -5.84 -5.68 0.29
C THR A 75 -6.03 -7.02 -0.42
N LEU A 76 -5.65 -7.12 -1.70
CA LEU A 76 -5.61 -8.39 -2.42
C LEU A 76 -4.39 -9.24 -2.05
N ARG A 77 -3.37 -8.66 -1.46
CA ARG A 77 -2.22 -9.43 -0.96
C ARG A 77 -2.65 -10.24 0.25
N ALA A 78 -2.55 -11.58 0.16
CA ALA A 78 -2.90 -12.46 1.26
C ALA A 78 -2.10 -12.14 2.52
N ASN A 79 -2.76 -12.22 3.67
CA ASN A 79 -2.15 -12.02 4.99
C ASN A 79 -1.50 -10.62 5.18
N LEU A 80 -2.05 -9.59 4.56
CA LEU A 80 -1.53 -8.22 4.69
C LEU A 80 -1.43 -7.76 6.15
N SER A 81 -2.32 -8.21 7.02
CA SER A 81 -2.27 -7.93 8.45
C SER A 81 -0.98 -8.42 9.11
N ASP A 82 -0.40 -9.52 8.62
CA ASP A 82 0.88 -10.02 9.14
C ASP A 82 2.02 -9.06 8.81
N LEU A 83 2.06 -8.50 7.59
CA LEU A 83 3.01 -7.46 7.24
C LEU A 83 2.84 -6.21 8.11
N ILE A 84 1.60 -5.76 8.30
CA ILE A 84 1.32 -4.61 9.19
C ILE A 84 1.83 -4.88 10.60
N SER A 85 1.59 -6.07 11.13
CA SER A 85 2.08 -6.48 12.44
C SER A 85 3.60 -6.49 12.53
N MET A 86 4.30 -6.98 11.50
CA MET A 86 5.75 -6.97 11.44
C MET A 86 6.31 -5.54 11.41
N LEU A 87 5.72 -4.67 10.60
CA LEU A 87 6.10 -3.26 10.49
C LEU A 87 5.78 -2.47 11.76
N SER A 88 4.74 -2.84 12.49
CA SER A 88 4.34 -2.15 13.73
C SER A 88 5.36 -2.24 14.85
N LYS A 89 6.32 -3.14 14.75
CA LYS A 89 7.45 -3.25 15.69
C LYS A 89 8.52 -2.17 15.47
N LEU A 90 8.45 -1.44 14.37
CA LEU A 90 9.34 -0.33 14.06
C LEU A 90 8.71 1.01 14.51
N PRO A 91 9.51 2.03 14.86
CA PRO A 91 9.00 3.34 15.28
C PRO A 91 8.54 4.17 14.08
N ILE A 92 7.49 3.74 13.41
CA ILE A 92 6.94 4.35 12.19
C ILE A 92 5.42 4.46 12.26
N GLU A 93 4.88 5.44 11.53
CA GLU A 93 3.46 5.48 11.18
C GLU A 93 3.21 4.58 9.98
N ILE A 94 2.18 3.74 10.05
CA ILE A 94 1.78 2.84 8.96
C ILE A 94 0.45 3.32 8.39
N ALA A 95 0.44 3.65 7.11
CA ALA A 95 -0.74 4.04 6.36
C ALA A 95 -1.03 3.01 5.25
N LEU A 96 -2.30 2.85 4.92
CA LEU A 96 -2.78 2.01 3.83
C LEU A 96 -3.54 2.87 2.84
N THR A 97 -3.23 2.75 1.55
CA THR A 97 -4.03 3.34 0.47
C THR A 97 -4.77 2.22 -0.24
N THR A 98 -6.10 2.28 -0.23
CA THR A 98 -6.98 1.21 -0.74
C THR A 98 -8.17 1.79 -1.49
N ASN A 99 -8.74 1.02 -2.41
CA ASN A 99 -10.03 1.35 -3.02
C ASN A 99 -11.23 1.12 -2.07
N GLY A 100 -11.01 0.48 -0.94
CA GLY A 100 -11.98 0.32 0.13
C GLY A 100 -12.92 -0.87 0.03
N ILE A 101 -12.96 -1.60 -1.08
CA ILE A 101 -13.94 -2.69 -1.29
C ILE A 101 -13.94 -3.74 -0.17
N SER A 102 -12.76 -4.14 0.29
CA SER A 102 -12.63 -5.16 1.34
C SER A 102 -12.41 -4.60 2.73
N LEU A 103 -12.49 -3.28 2.88
CA LEU A 103 -12.11 -2.62 4.13
C LEU A 103 -13.07 -2.96 5.28
N ASP A 104 -14.35 -3.09 5.00
CA ASP A 104 -15.35 -3.49 5.99
C ASP A 104 -15.02 -4.82 6.69
N LYS A 105 -14.49 -5.77 5.92
CA LYS A 105 -14.10 -7.10 6.42
C LYS A 105 -12.76 -7.11 7.15
N ASN A 106 -11.85 -6.20 6.80
CA ASN A 106 -10.46 -6.24 7.23
C ASN A 106 -10.07 -5.12 8.19
N ALA A 107 -10.87 -4.05 8.31
CA ALA A 107 -10.52 -2.87 9.10
C ALA A 107 -10.13 -3.19 10.53
N HIS A 108 -10.88 -4.07 11.20
CA HIS A 108 -10.61 -4.47 12.57
C HIS A 108 -9.27 -5.21 12.69
N ASN A 109 -9.00 -6.14 11.79
CA ASN A 109 -7.74 -6.89 11.77
C ASN A 109 -6.54 -5.98 11.50
N PHE A 110 -6.67 -5.05 10.56
CA PHE A 110 -5.61 -4.09 10.25
C PHE A 110 -5.35 -3.16 11.44
N ARG A 111 -6.40 -2.68 12.10
CA ARG A 111 -6.26 -1.87 13.30
C ARG A 111 -5.56 -2.63 14.42
N SER A 112 -5.96 -3.86 14.68
CA SER A 112 -5.36 -4.72 15.71
C SER A 112 -3.90 -5.06 15.39
N ALA A 113 -3.54 -5.17 14.11
CA ALA A 113 -2.17 -5.40 13.67
C ALA A 113 -1.26 -4.17 13.83
N GLY A 114 -1.82 -2.97 13.98
CA GLY A 114 -1.05 -1.74 14.20
C GLY A 114 -1.15 -0.71 13.09
N LEU A 115 -2.14 -0.81 12.21
CA LEU A 115 -2.40 0.21 11.19
C LEU A 115 -2.86 1.51 11.85
N HIS A 116 -2.23 2.64 11.47
CA HIS A 116 -2.53 3.95 12.02
C HIS A 116 -3.56 4.71 11.19
N ARG A 117 -3.45 4.65 9.85
CA ARG A 117 -4.24 5.47 8.95
C ARG A 117 -4.63 4.72 7.68
N VAL A 118 -5.82 5.01 7.19
CA VAL A 118 -6.32 4.53 5.89
C VAL A 118 -6.64 5.72 5.01
N ASN A 119 -6.19 5.66 3.77
CA ASN A 119 -6.62 6.56 2.71
C ASN A 119 -7.48 5.74 1.73
N ILE A 120 -8.73 6.13 1.57
CA ILE A 120 -9.64 5.47 0.64
C ILE A 120 -9.70 6.28 -0.65
N SER A 121 -9.32 5.64 -1.74
CA SER A 121 -9.42 6.21 -3.07
C SER A 121 -10.76 5.84 -3.69
N ILE A 122 -11.59 6.84 -3.91
CA ILE A 122 -12.90 6.67 -4.55
C ILE A 122 -13.10 7.79 -5.59
N ASP A 123 -13.42 7.39 -6.83
CA ASP A 123 -13.52 8.34 -7.94
C ASP A 123 -14.89 9.03 -8.00
N SER A 124 -15.94 8.39 -7.51
CA SER A 124 -17.28 8.96 -7.50
C SER A 124 -18.17 8.30 -6.44
N LEU A 125 -19.06 9.08 -5.87
CA LEU A 125 -20.15 8.61 -5.00
C LEU A 125 -21.43 8.29 -5.80
N LYS A 126 -21.41 8.52 -7.13
CA LYS A 126 -22.49 8.15 -8.04
C LYS A 126 -22.18 6.79 -8.65
N ALA A 127 -23.05 5.80 -8.44
CA ALA A 127 -22.84 4.43 -8.87
C ALA A 127 -22.54 4.29 -10.36
N GLU A 128 -23.31 4.97 -11.23
CA GLU A 128 -23.09 4.93 -12.68
C GLU A 128 -21.70 5.46 -13.07
N ARG A 129 -21.29 6.58 -12.49
CA ARG A 129 -20.00 7.20 -12.77
C ARG A 129 -18.84 6.36 -12.22
N PHE A 130 -19.02 5.78 -11.04
CA PHE A 130 -18.07 4.85 -10.46
C PHE A 130 -17.84 3.64 -11.38
N LYS A 131 -18.92 3.02 -11.86
CA LYS A 131 -18.86 1.91 -12.81
C LYS A 131 -18.14 2.27 -14.11
N GLU A 132 -18.43 3.44 -14.68
CA GLU A 132 -17.77 3.92 -15.91
C GLU A 132 -16.26 4.08 -15.72
N ILE A 133 -15.82 4.60 -14.58
CA ILE A 133 -14.40 4.89 -14.32
C ILE A 133 -13.64 3.61 -13.94
N THR A 134 -14.21 2.79 -13.06
CA THR A 134 -13.51 1.62 -12.50
C THR A 134 -13.75 0.34 -13.29
N LEU A 135 -14.73 0.35 -14.20
CA LEU A 135 -15.24 -0.82 -14.93
C LEU A 135 -15.71 -1.94 -13.99
N ARG A 136 -16.31 -1.55 -12.87
CA ARG A 136 -16.88 -2.42 -11.84
C ARG A 136 -18.26 -1.94 -11.41
N ASP A 137 -19.10 -2.87 -10.97
CA ASP A 137 -20.47 -2.61 -10.53
C ASP A 137 -20.60 -2.33 -9.02
N ASP A 138 -19.56 -2.63 -8.24
CA ASP A 138 -19.57 -2.64 -6.76
C ASP A 138 -19.21 -1.28 -6.15
#